data_09dd9b5107699245d36627e88545f93f
#
_entry.id   09dd9b5107699245d36627e88545f93f
#
_cell.length_a   1.000
_cell.length_b   1.000
_cell.length_c   1.000
_cell.angle_alpha   90.00
_cell.angle_beta   90.00
_cell.angle_gamma   90.00
#
_symmetry.space_group_name_H-M   'P 1'
#
loop_
_entity.id
_entity.type
_entity.pdbx_description
1 polymer ?
#
loop_
_entity_poly.entity_id
_entity_poly.type
_entity_poly.pdbx_seq_one_letter_code
_entity_poly.pdbx_strand_id
1 'polypeptide(L)'
;MRSAHRTTNSVAKPNKEPKLSRTHAPVDLSVADWQRGLRRQFGREQPFELVNLGCEPFFSEFRVRNLTSKSSYRVAIRGMGPGGNFCSCPDYATSELGTCKHLEFTLARLLKKRGARTAFARGYQPPFSELYLRNEGQRRVHFRAGTDCPQAVRQAAASLFDVARDGLLPDGCFGELDRFMAVASKSAHELRAYDDARSISLPDGGMPTVGRPNSRSCSRMAPAIPSCAAC
;
A
#
# COMPACT_ATOMS: atom_id res chain seq x y z
N MET A 1 -14.38 -42.08 -47.24
CA MET A 1 -14.31 -42.12 -45.77
C MET A 1 -13.10 -41.30 -45.31
N ARG A 2 -13.32 -40.10 -44.80
CA ARG A 2 -12.25 -39.22 -44.27
C ARG A 2 -12.37 -39.20 -42.74
N SER A 3 -11.37 -39.78 -42.06
CA SER A 3 -11.24 -39.85 -40.64
C SER A 3 -10.82 -38.48 -40.10
N ALA A 4 -11.62 -37.84 -39.23
CA ALA A 4 -11.31 -36.59 -38.56
C ALA A 4 -10.50 -36.88 -37.29
N HIS A 5 -9.21 -36.51 -37.29
CA HIS A 5 -8.40 -36.50 -36.08
C HIS A 5 -8.84 -35.37 -35.17
N ARG A 6 -9.42 -35.69 -34.04
CA ARG A 6 -9.79 -34.77 -32.96
C ARG A 6 -8.57 -34.53 -32.10
N THR A 7 -7.87 -33.43 -32.32
CA THR A 7 -6.78 -32.96 -31.45
C THR A 7 -7.38 -32.47 -30.14
N THR A 8 -7.19 -33.21 -29.08
CA THR A 8 -7.51 -32.79 -27.70
C THR A 8 -6.42 -31.87 -27.20
N ASN A 9 -6.68 -30.55 -27.20
CA ASN A 9 -5.85 -29.57 -26.50
C ASN A 9 -5.99 -29.79 -24.99
N SER A 10 -5.05 -30.48 -24.38
CA SER A 10 -4.93 -30.56 -22.92
C SER A 10 -4.40 -29.21 -22.43
N VAL A 11 -5.25 -28.41 -21.80
CA VAL A 11 -4.86 -27.22 -21.06
C VAL A 11 -4.00 -27.67 -19.88
N ALA A 12 -2.69 -27.41 -19.96
CA ALA A 12 -1.75 -27.71 -18.89
C ALA A 12 -2.20 -27.01 -17.60
N LYS A 13 -2.37 -27.77 -16.51
CA LYS A 13 -2.65 -27.22 -15.18
C LYS A 13 -1.54 -26.23 -14.80
N PRO A 14 -1.87 -25.05 -14.23
CA PRO A 14 -0.87 -24.10 -13.83
C PRO A 14 0.12 -24.76 -12.86
N ASN A 15 1.39 -24.74 -13.24
CA ASN A 15 2.48 -25.33 -12.49
C ASN A 15 2.52 -24.67 -11.10
N LYS A 16 2.30 -25.44 -10.04
CA LYS A 16 2.36 -24.95 -8.67
C LYS A 16 3.82 -24.62 -8.38
N GLU A 17 4.15 -23.34 -8.14
CA GLU A 17 5.50 -22.94 -7.73
C GLU A 17 5.98 -23.85 -6.58
N PRO A 18 7.23 -24.35 -6.64
CA PRO A 18 7.78 -25.20 -5.60
C PRO A 18 7.80 -24.46 -4.26
N LYS A 19 7.50 -25.17 -3.17
CA LYS A 19 7.51 -24.56 -1.84
C LYS A 19 8.96 -24.30 -1.41
N LEU A 20 9.21 -23.10 -0.92
CA LEU A 20 10.48 -22.74 -0.32
C LEU A 20 10.64 -23.43 1.03
N SER A 21 11.85 -23.94 1.30
CA SER A 21 12.22 -24.44 2.63
C SER A 21 12.16 -23.31 3.65
N ARG A 22 11.68 -23.60 4.85
CA ARG A 22 11.60 -22.62 5.95
C ARG A 22 12.90 -22.48 6.73
N THR A 23 13.80 -23.45 6.58
CA THR A 23 15.05 -23.57 7.36
C THR A 23 16.32 -23.41 6.54
N HIS A 24 16.23 -23.59 5.23
CA HIS A 24 17.38 -23.54 4.34
C HIS A 24 17.09 -22.63 3.16
N ALA A 25 17.90 -21.59 3.01
CA ALA A 25 17.83 -20.71 1.84
C ALA A 25 18.32 -21.46 0.60
N PRO A 26 17.63 -21.37 -0.56
CA PRO A 26 18.18 -21.84 -1.84
C PRO A 26 19.49 -21.12 -2.18
N VAL A 27 20.42 -21.84 -2.81
CA VAL A 27 21.77 -21.30 -3.12
C VAL A 27 21.72 -20.13 -4.11
N ASP A 28 20.72 -20.11 -4.96
CA ASP A 28 20.47 -19.14 -6.03
C ASP A 28 19.69 -17.89 -5.58
N LEU A 29 19.26 -17.83 -4.30
CA LEU A 29 18.53 -16.70 -3.77
C LEU A 29 19.32 -15.96 -2.69
N SER A 30 19.24 -14.63 -2.71
CA SER A 30 19.67 -13.83 -1.56
C SER A 30 18.80 -14.14 -0.34
N VAL A 31 19.36 -13.99 0.86
CA VAL A 31 18.59 -14.18 2.11
C VAL A 31 17.35 -13.30 2.13
N ALA A 32 17.45 -12.06 1.65
CA ALA A 32 16.34 -11.12 1.58
C ALA A 32 15.23 -11.62 0.61
N ASP A 33 15.60 -12.13 -0.56
CA ASP A 33 14.63 -12.64 -1.53
C ASP A 33 13.98 -13.93 -1.09
N TRP A 34 14.74 -14.82 -0.46
CA TRP A 34 14.20 -16.00 0.19
C TRP A 34 13.20 -15.63 1.28
N GLN A 35 13.54 -14.69 2.15
CA GLN A 35 12.65 -14.19 3.21
C GLN A 35 11.38 -13.51 2.65
N ARG A 36 11.48 -12.74 1.57
CA ARG A 36 10.30 -12.19 0.84
C ARG A 36 9.47 -13.33 0.23
N GLY A 37 10.12 -14.33 -0.36
CA GLY A 37 9.48 -15.52 -0.90
C GLY A 37 8.69 -16.30 0.14
N LEU A 38 9.25 -16.49 1.34
CA LEU A 38 8.56 -17.13 2.47
C LEU A 38 7.30 -16.34 2.90
N ARG A 39 7.37 -15.01 2.98
CA ARG A 39 6.19 -14.17 3.31
C ARG A 39 5.10 -14.29 2.27
N ARG A 40 5.48 -14.37 1.00
CA ARG A 40 4.57 -14.62 -0.13
C ARG A 40 3.92 -16.00 -0.02
N GLN A 41 4.70 -17.02 0.31
CA GLN A 41 4.20 -18.37 0.55
C GLN A 41 3.23 -18.42 1.73
N PHE A 42 3.58 -17.84 2.89
CA PHE A 42 2.70 -17.76 4.05
C PHE A 42 1.41 -16.96 3.78
N GLY A 43 1.51 -15.89 3.00
CA GLY A 43 0.34 -15.13 2.57
C GLY A 43 -0.67 -15.95 1.79
N ARG A 44 -0.20 -16.93 1.00
CA ARG A 44 -1.07 -17.85 0.23
C ARG A 44 -1.63 -19.00 1.07
N GLU A 45 -0.89 -19.47 2.07
CA GLU A 45 -1.22 -20.67 2.85
C GLU A 45 -2.14 -20.39 4.03
N GLN A 46 -2.07 -19.19 4.63
CA GLN A 46 -2.84 -18.88 5.84
C GLN A 46 -4.27 -18.45 5.53
N PRO A 47 -5.25 -18.82 6.39
CA PRO A 47 -6.64 -18.47 6.19
C PRO A 47 -6.90 -17.01 6.63
N PHE A 48 -6.58 -16.08 5.74
CA PHE A 48 -6.83 -14.67 5.93
C PHE A 48 -8.14 -14.22 5.30
N GLU A 49 -8.82 -13.33 5.99
CA GLU A 49 -9.96 -12.55 5.51
C GLU A 49 -9.50 -11.13 5.18
N LEU A 50 -10.00 -10.57 4.07
CA LEU A 50 -9.69 -9.21 3.60
C LEU A 50 -10.96 -8.37 3.55
N VAL A 51 -10.95 -7.26 4.31
CA VAL A 51 -12.02 -6.26 4.29
C VAL A 51 -11.43 -4.93 3.81
N ASN A 52 -12.03 -4.31 2.80
CA ASN A 52 -11.67 -2.97 2.37
C ASN A 52 -12.29 -1.96 3.35
N LEU A 53 -11.49 -1.06 3.90
CA LEU A 53 -11.91 -0.03 4.85
C LEU A 53 -12.14 1.34 4.17
N GLY A 54 -11.65 1.51 2.94
CA GLY A 54 -11.81 2.72 2.16
C GLY A 54 -12.79 2.54 0.99
N CYS A 55 -12.82 3.52 0.10
CA CYS A 55 -13.72 3.55 -1.06
C CYS A 55 -13.08 2.98 -2.33
N GLU A 56 -11.74 3.06 -2.44
CA GLU A 56 -11.03 2.64 -3.63
C GLU A 56 -10.86 1.12 -3.69
N PRO A 57 -10.99 0.50 -4.89
CA PRO A 57 -10.96 -0.96 -5.00
C PRO A 57 -9.56 -1.56 -4.86
N PHE A 58 -8.50 -0.80 -5.14
CA PHE A 58 -7.12 -1.28 -5.19
C PHE A 58 -6.18 -0.52 -4.26
N PHE A 59 -6.12 0.81 -4.41
CA PHE A 59 -5.29 1.68 -3.59
C PHE A 59 -6.10 2.19 -2.41
N SER A 60 -6.12 1.40 -1.35
CA SER A 60 -6.99 1.64 -0.20
C SER A 60 -6.34 1.12 1.08
N GLU A 61 -7.01 1.39 2.19
CA GLU A 61 -6.75 0.72 3.45
C GLU A 61 -7.61 -0.54 3.57
N PHE A 62 -6.99 -1.60 4.05
CA PHE A 62 -7.62 -2.90 4.24
C PHE A 62 -7.39 -3.40 5.66
N ARG A 63 -8.33 -4.18 6.17
CA ARG A 63 -8.15 -5.00 7.35
C ARG A 63 -7.93 -6.44 6.93
N VAL A 64 -6.80 -7.01 7.39
CA VAL A 64 -6.47 -8.42 7.21
C VAL A 64 -6.63 -9.11 8.55
N ARG A 65 -7.53 -10.08 8.63
CA ARG A 65 -7.80 -10.88 9.83
C ARG A 65 -7.35 -12.31 9.60
N ASN A 66 -6.57 -12.85 10.53
CA ASN A 66 -6.26 -14.27 10.56
C ASN A 66 -7.42 -15.03 11.22
N LEU A 67 -8.05 -15.96 10.51
CA LEU A 67 -9.22 -16.68 11.01
C LEU A 67 -8.87 -17.69 12.10
N THR A 68 -7.62 -18.14 12.18
CA THR A 68 -7.14 -19.07 13.21
C THR A 68 -6.78 -18.32 14.50
N SER A 69 -5.82 -17.37 14.42
CA SER A 69 -5.34 -16.63 15.61
C SER A 69 -6.25 -15.48 16.03
N LYS A 70 -7.25 -15.13 15.20
CA LYS A 70 -8.17 -13.98 15.37
C LYS A 70 -7.47 -12.61 15.37
N SER A 71 -6.15 -12.56 15.20
CA SER A 71 -5.40 -11.31 15.06
C SER A 71 -5.82 -10.54 13.82
N SER A 72 -5.82 -9.21 13.92
CA SER A 72 -6.26 -8.31 12.85
C SER A 72 -5.26 -7.17 12.68
N TYR A 73 -4.90 -6.87 11.43
CA TYR A 73 -3.92 -5.86 11.10
C TYR A 73 -4.44 -4.94 10.00
N ARG A 74 -4.07 -3.65 10.08
CA ARG A 74 -4.33 -2.67 9.05
C ARG A 74 -3.25 -2.74 7.97
N VAL A 75 -3.67 -2.70 6.72
CA VAL A 75 -2.79 -2.75 5.55
C VAL A 75 -3.17 -1.59 4.63
N ALA A 76 -2.20 -0.78 4.21
CA ALA A 76 -2.41 0.23 3.17
C ALA A 76 -1.64 -0.16 1.91
N ILE A 77 -2.34 -0.17 0.77
CA ILE A 77 -1.76 -0.51 -0.53
C ILE A 77 -1.60 0.77 -1.37
N ARG A 78 -0.37 1.06 -1.77
CA ARG A 78 0.03 2.20 -2.59
C ARG A 78 0.73 1.80 -3.88
N GLY A 79 1.10 0.52 -4.02
CA GLY A 79 1.79 0.02 -5.21
C GLY A 79 2.09 -1.46 -5.14
N MET A 80 2.76 -1.96 -6.19
CA MET A 80 3.20 -3.36 -6.27
C MET A 80 4.57 -3.60 -5.64
N GLY A 81 5.41 -2.56 -5.60
CA GLY A 81 6.77 -2.66 -5.09
C GLY A 81 6.82 -2.80 -3.57
N PRO A 82 7.91 -3.37 -3.04
CA PRO A 82 8.17 -3.36 -1.61
C PRO A 82 8.37 -1.93 -1.11
N GLY A 83 8.21 -1.73 0.19
CA GLY A 83 8.56 -0.48 0.87
C GLY A 83 7.50 0.61 0.85
N GLY A 84 6.75 0.80 -0.24
CA GLY A 84 5.73 1.86 -0.34
C GLY A 84 4.39 1.53 0.30
N ASN A 85 4.12 0.26 0.59
CA ASN A 85 2.93 -0.22 1.28
C ASN A 85 3.15 -0.24 2.79
N PHE A 86 2.08 -0.35 3.57
CA PHE A 86 2.13 -0.38 5.03
C PHE A 86 1.35 -1.56 5.60
N CYS A 87 1.85 -2.13 6.70
CA CYS A 87 1.13 -3.07 7.55
C CYS A 87 1.42 -2.82 9.03
N SER A 88 0.40 -2.81 9.86
CA SER A 88 0.53 -2.62 11.31
C SER A 88 1.01 -3.86 12.09
N CYS A 89 1.44 -4.93 11.42
CA CYS A 89 1.88 -6.15 12.09
C CYS A 89 3.34 -6.04 12.58
N PRO A 90 3.71 -6.77 13.65
CA PRO A 90 5.07 -6.77 14.17
C PRO A 90 6.13 -7.19 13.13
N ASP A 91 5.84 -8.18 12.28
CA ASP A 91 6.77 -8.64 11.22
C ASP A 91 7.14 -7.49 10.27
N TYR A 92 6.16 -6.68 9.83
CA TYR A 92 6.43 -5.48 9.03
C TYR A 92 7.18 -4.41 9.85
N ALA A 93 6.80 -4.26 11.13
CA ALA A 93 7.37 -3.25 12.01
C ALA A 93 8.85 -3.50 12.34
N THR A 94 9.32 -4.73 12.35
CA THR A 94 10.68 -5.09 12.77
C THR A 94 11.60 -5.52 11.61
N SER A 95 11.05 -5.81 10.41
CA SER A 95 11.85 -6.24 9.27
C SER A 95 12.16 -5.10 8.30
N GLU A 96 13.34 -5.17 7.66
CA GLU A 96 13.77 -4.24 6.62
C GLU A 96 13.38 -4.69 5.20
N LEU A 97 12.54 -5.71 5.09
CA LEU A 97 12.18 -6.32 3.79
C LEU A 97 11.15 -5.52 3.01
N GLY A 98 10.51 -4.53 3.63
CA GLY A 98 9.45 -3.72 3.02
C GLY A 98 8.16 -4.49 2.73
N THR A 99 8.03 -5.73 3.22
CA THR A 99 6.85 -6.57 3.06
C THR A 99 6.64 -7.52 4.23
N CYS A 100 5.43 -8.08 4.32
CA CYS A 100 5.05 -9.12 5.27
C CYS A 100 3.97 -10.03 4.66
N LYS A 101 3.68 -11.15 5.31
CA LYS A 101 2.66 -12.10 4.84
C LYS A 101 1.27 -11.47 4.59
N HIS A 102 0.89 -10.44 5.34
CA HIS A 102 -0.40 -9.75 5.19
C HIS A 102 -0.43 -8.86 3.94
N LEU A 103 0.67 -8.15 3.65
CA LEU A 103 0.83 -7.40 2.40
C LEU A 103 0.81 -8.32 1.19
N GLU A 104 1.58 -9.39 1.22
CA GLU A 104 1.64 -10.38 0.13
C GLU A 104 0.29 -11.05 -0.12
N PHE A 105 -0.45 -11.38 0.94
CA PHE A 105 -1.83 -11.88 0.83
C PHE A 105 -2.75 -10.85 0.16
N THR A 106 -2.69 -9.60 0.63
CA THR A 106 -3.56 -8.52 0.12
C THR A 106 -3.30 -8.29 -1.36
N LEU A 107 -2.04 -8.12 -1.77
CA LEU A 107 -1.65 -7.94 -3.17
C LEU A 107 -2.09 -9.12 -4.03
N ALA A 108 -1.89 -10.36 -3.57
CA ALA A 108 -2.32 -11.56 -4.30
C ALA A 108 -3.85 -11.62 -4.48
N ARG A 109 -4.63 -11.15 -3.50
CA ARG A 109 -6.10 -11.07 -3.60
C ARG A 109 -6.56 -9.95 -4.52
N LEU A 110 -5.91 -8.78 -4.47
CA LEU A 110 -6.24 -7.64 -5.34
C LEU A 110 -5.94 -7.96 -6.80
N LEU A 111 -4.80 -8.59 -7.10
CA LEU A 111 -4.40 -8.96 -8.47
C LEU A 111 -5.36 -9.92 -9.17
N LYS A 112 -6.18 -10.66 -8.42
CA LYS A 112 -7.24 -11.52 -8.98
C LYS A 112 -8.49 -10.74 -9.40
N LYS A 113 -8.64 -9.48 -8.98
CA LYS A 113 -9.79 -8.66 -9.34
C LYS A 113 -9.65 -8.12 -10.77
N ARG A 114 -10.79 -8.01 -11.47
CA ARG A 114 -10.83 -7.38 -12.80
C ARG A 114 -10.33 -5.94 -12.72
N GLY A 115 -9.49 -5.54 -13.68
CA GLY A 115 -8.93 -4.18 -13.75
C GLY A 115 -7.68 -3.95 -12.88
N ALA A 116 -7.29 -4.90 -12.02
CA ALA A 116 -6.15 -4.71 -11.13
C ALA A 116 -4.85 -4.40 -11.86
N ARG A 117 -4.52 -5.15 -12.92
CA ARG A 117 -3.28 -4.94 -13.70
C ARG A 117 -3.21 -3.53 -14.27
N THR A 118 -4.31 -3.05 -14.83
CA THR A 118 -4.41 -1.68 -15.39
C THR A 118 -4.28 -0.63 -14.30
N ALA A 119 -4.95 -0.83 -13.15
CA ALA A 119 -4.86 0.09 -12.02
C ALA A 119 -3.43 0.18 -11.47
N PHE A 120 -2.78 -0.95 -11.23
CA PHE A 120 -1.40 -0.99 -10.74
C PHE A 120 -0.39 -0.45 -11.77
N ALA A 121 -0.61 -0.66 -13.07
CA ALA A 121 0.24 -0.08 -14.12
C ALA A 121 0.11 1.45 -14.21
N ARG A 122 -1.09 2.01 -13.96
CA ARG A 122 -1.31 3.46 -13.87
C ARG A 122 -0.64 4.06 -12.65
N GLY A 123 -0.49 3.29 -11.58
CA GLY A 123 0.06 3.73 -10.31
C GLY A 123 -0.96 4.41 -9.39
N TYR A 124 -0.50 4.68 -8.18
CA TYR A 124 -1.28 5.31 -7.12
C TYR A 124 -1.19 6.83 -7.24
N GLN A 125 -2.30 7.48 -7.48
CA GLN A 125 -2.41 8.93 -7.66
C GLN A 125 -3.61 9.46 -6.85
N PRO A 126 -3.43 9.66 -5.53
CA PRO A 126 -4.50 10.18 -4.69
C PRO A 126 -4.72 11.68 -4.91
N PRO A 127 -5.94 12.21 -4.65
CA PRO A 127 -6.19 13.66 -4.69
C PRO A 127 -5.52 14.41 -3.56
N PHE A 128 -5.30 13.78 -2.42
CA PHE A 128 -4.63 14.32 -1.23
C PHE A 128 -3.12 14.04 -1.25
N SER A 129 -2.35 14.84 -0.53
CA SER A 129 -0.93 14.59 -0.33
C SER A 129 -0.68 13.67 0.88
N GLU A 130 0.45 13.00 0.89
CA GLU A 130 0.80 12.03 1.95
C GLU A 130 2.22 12.26 2.48
N LEU A 131 2.35 12.14 3.81
CA LEU A 131 3.61 11.80 4.48
C LEU A 131 3.53 10.32 4.86
N TYR A 132 4.42 9.52 4.35
CA TYR A 132 4.41 8.08 4.58
C TYR A 132 5.82 7.54 4.81
N LEU A 133 5.87 6.39 5.49
CA LEU A 133 7.12 5.69 5.72
C LEU A 133 7.38 4.73 4.57
N ARG A 134 8.55 4.84 3.94
CA ARG A 134 9.05 3.86 2.99
C ARG A 134 10.06 2.96 3.68
N ASN A 135 9.93 1.68 3.50
CA ASN A 135 10.77 0.66 4.11
C ASN A 135 11.49 -0.15 3.02
N GLU A 136 12.66 0.33 2.62
CA GLU A 136 13.56 -0.32 1.66
C GLU A 136 14.96 -0.44 2.27
N GLY A 137 15.11 -1.36 3.23
CA GLY A 137 16.33 -1.52 4.02
C GLY A 137 16.40 -0.55 5.20
N GLN A 138 16.16 0.73 4.98
CA GLN A 138 15.97 1.74 6.03
C GLN A 138 14.58 2.35 5.93
N ARG A 139 14.01 2.68 7.09
CA ARG A 139 12.74 3.39 7.14
C ARG A 139 12.98 4.88 7.04
N ARG A 140 12.41 5.48 6.01
CA ARG A 140 12.55 6.89 5.72
C ARG A 140 11.20 7.52 5.48
N VAL A 141 11.04 8.76 5.92
CA VAL A 141 9.84 9.56 5.64
C VAL A 141 9.91 10.09 4.22
N HIS A 142 8.81 9.92 3.50
CA HIS A 142 8.65 10.43 2.14
C HIS A 142 7.39 11.29 2.06
N PHE A 143 7.42 12.28 1.18
CA PHE A 143 6.27 13.07 0.78
C PHE A 143 5.82 12.67 -0.61
N ARG A 144 4.52 12.51 -0.80
CA ARG A 144 3.88 12.36 -2.10
C ARG A 144 2.87 13.46 -2.29
N ALA A 145 3.05 14.26 -3.34
CA ALA A 145 2.06 15.26 -3.72
C ALA A 145 0.81 14.57 -4.31
N GLY A 146 -0.36 14.96 -3.85
CA GLY A 146 -1.63 14.58 -4.46
C GLY A 146 -1.86 15.27 -5.80
N THR A 147 -2.86 14.79 -6.59
CA THR A 147 -3.24 15.45 -7.85
C THR A 147 -3.74 16.88 -7.61
N ASP A 148 -4.42 17.09 -6.49
CA ASP A 148 -5.03 18.38 -6.12
C ASP A 148 -4.12 19.23 -5.21
N CYS A 149 -2.81 18.89 -5.14
CA CYS A 149 -1.86 19.57 -4.27
C CYS A 149 -1.64 21.02 -4.72
N PRO A 150 -1.89 22.03 -3.86
CA PRO A 150 -1.70 23.43 -4.18
C PRO A 150 -0.24 23.77 -4.46
N GLN A 151 -0.01 24.82 -5.28
CA GLN A 151 1.34 25.27 -5.64
C GLN A 151 2.17 25.65 -4.40
N ALA A 152 1.58 26.31 -3.41
CA ALA A 152 2.29 26.67 -2.17
C ALA A 152 2.81 25.45 -1.42
N VAL A 153 2.02 24.36 -1.35
CA VAL A 153 2.43 23.09 -0.72
C VAL A 153 3.51 22.41 -1.54
N ARG A 154 3.41 22.41 -2.88
CA ARG A 154 4.44 21.86 -3.78
C ARG A 154 5.78 22.60 -3.62
N GLN A 155 5.75 23.91 -3.53
CA GLN A 155 6.96 24.73 -3.31
C GLN A 155 7.59 24.46 -1.95
N ALA A 156 6.78 24.43 -0.90
CA ALA A 156 7.27 24.07 0.44
C ALA A 156 7.84 22.65 0.48
N ALA A 157 7.19 21.70 -0.21
CA ALA A 157 7.70 20.33 -0.33
C ALA A 157 9.03 20.29 -1.09
N ALA A 158 9.16 21.01 -2.20
CA ALA A 158 10.40 21.04 -3.00
C ALA A 158 11.60 21.64 -2.24
N SER A 159 11.36 22.49 -1.24
CA SER A 159 12.43 23.04 -0.39
C SER A 159 12.83 22.11 0.77
N LEU A 160 12.01 21.14 1.13
CA LEU A 160 12.23 20.24 2.27
C LEU A 160 12.56 18.81 1.87
N PHE A 161 11.90 18.30 0.82
CA PHE A 161 12.03 16.91 0.39
C PHE A 161 12.85 16.80 -0.89
N ASP A 162 13.67 15.77 -0.98
CA ASP A 162 14.44 15.45 -2.18
C ASP A 162 13.50 14.81 -3.25
N VAL A 163 13.08 15.63 -4.21
CA VAL A 163 12.19 15.20 -5.31
C VAL A 163 12.86 14.16 -6.20
N ALA A 164 14.17 14.22 -6.40
CA ALA A 164 14.90 13.25 -7.21
C ALA A 164 14.97 11.87 -6.55
N ARG A 165 14.79 11.82 -5.23
CA ARG A 165 14.73 10.60 -4.43
C ARG A 165 13.30 10.27 -3.98
N ASP A 166 12.33 10.47 -4.86
CA ASP A 166 10.91 10.13 -4.64
C ASP A 166 10.31 10.82 -3.39
N GLY A 167 10.69 12.08 -3.17
CA GLY A 167 10.18 12.87 -2.05
C GLY A 167 10.75 12.47 -0.69
N LEU A 168 11.99 11.97 -0.66
CA LEU A 168 12.68 11.61 0.58
C LEU A 168 12.91 12.83 1.47
N LEU A 169 12.58 12.72 2.76
CA LEU A 169 12.99 13.67 3.78
C LEU A 169 14.48 13.45 4.09
N PRO A 170 15.38 14.45 3.88
CA PRO A 170 16.77 14.33 4.23
C PRO A 170 16.98 14.14 5.74
N ASP A 171 18.11 13.51 6.10
CA ASP A 171 18.47 13.34 7.51
C ASP A 171 18.65 14.70 8.18
N GLY A 172 18.21 14.82 9.43
CA GLY A 172 18.29 16.05 10.21
C GLY A 172 17.16 17.06 9.96
N CYS A 173 16.30 16.84 8.95
CA CYS A 173 15.22 17.77 8.61
C CYS A 173 13.87 17.49 9.30
N PHE A 174 13.84 16.56 10.27
CA PHE A 174 12.59 16.21 10.97
C PHE A 174 11.94 17.42 11.67
N GLY A 175 12.72 18.33 12.22
CA GLY A 175 12.22 19.55 12.88
C GLY A 175 11.48 20.53 11.96
N GLU A 176 11.64 20.41 10.65
CA GLU A 176 10.97 21.24 9.65
C GLU A 176 9.58 20.69 9.24
N LEU A 177 9.26 19.46 9.61
CA LEU A 177 7.97 18.84 9.24
C LEU A 177 6.77 19.62 9.79
N ASP A 178 6.86 20.15 11.01
CA ASP A 178 5.76 20.92 11.62
C ASP A 178 5.48 22.19 10.83
N ARG A 179 6.56 22.87 10.39
CA ARG A 179 6.46 24.06 9.52
C ARG A 179 5.81 23.70 8.18
N PHE A 180 6.21 22.58 7.58
CA PHE A 180 5.63 22.10 6.34
C PHE A 180 4.13 21.74 6.51
N MET A 181 3.76 21.02 7.57
CA MET A 181 2.37 20.68 7.88
C MET A 181 1.51 21.94 8.10
N ALA A 182 2.08 22.98 8.72
CA ALA A 182 1.39 24.26 8.88
C ALA A 182 1.09 24.95 7.54
N VAL A 183 1.98 24.85 6.54
CA VAL A 183 1.73 25.38 5.19
C VAL A 183 0.58 24.61 4.51
N ALA A 184 0.56 23.29 4.61
CA ALA A 184 -0.51 22.47 4.06
C ALA A 184 -1.86 22.79 4.71
N SER A 185 -1.90 22.95 6.03
CA SER A 185 -3.09 23.33 6.79
C SER A 185 -3.64 24.70 6.38
N LYS A 186 -2.77 25.71 6.24
CA LYS A 186 -3.16 27.07 5.78
C LYS A 186 -3.73 27.05 4.36
N SER A 187 -3.31 26.12 3.53
CA SER A 187 -3.77 25.97 2.15
C SER A 187 -5.09 25.18 2.05
N ALA A 188 -5.71 24.81 3.17
CA ALA A 188 -6.88 23.95 3.24
C ALA A 188 -6.74 22.64 2.44
N HIS A 189 -5.50 22.18 2.26
CA HIS A 189 -5.18 20.96 1.52
C HIS A 189 -5.13 19.75 2.45
N GLU A 190 -5.76 18.65 2.04
CA GLU A 190 -5.72 17.40 2.80
C GLU A 190 -4.31 16.79 2.72
N LEU A 191 -3.59 16.84 3.84
CA LEU A 191 -2.32 16.17 4.04
C LEU A 191 -2.50 15.02 5.03
N ARG A 192 -2.35 13.80 4.56
CA ARG A 192 -2.40 12.59 5.39
C ARG A 192 -1.01 12.24 5.89
N ALA A 193 -0.82 12.26 7.20
CA ALA A 193 0.34 11.70 7.84
C ALA A 193 -0.04 10.37 8.51
N TYR A 194 0.56 9.28 8.10
CA TYR A 194 0.27 7.96 8.66
C TYR A 194 0.96 7.78 10.01
N ASP A 195 0.36 6.98 10.89
CA ASP A 195 0.85 6.78 12.27
C ASP A 195 2.28 6.22 12.33
N ASP A 196 2.68 5.44 11.32
CA ASP A 196 4.04 4.94 11.16
C ASP A 196 5.06 6.06 10.87
N ALA A 197 4.70 7.07 10.08
CA ALA A 197 5.54 8.22 9.81
C ALA A 197 5.66 9.15 11.03
N ARG A 198 4.65 9.20 11.89
CA ARG A 198 4.64 10.00 13.13
C ARG A 198 5.50 9.40 14.24
N SER A 199 5.59 8.07 14.32
CA SER A 199 6.32 7.39 15.40
C SER A 199 7.86 7.50 15.28
N ILE A 200 8.40 8.01 14.17
CA ILE A 200 9.83 8.27 13.99
C ILE A 200 10.22 9.68 14.48
N SER A 201 9.26 10.59 14.67
CA SER A 201 9.50 12.02 14.81
C SER A 201 9.84 12.50 16.21
N LEU A 202 9.93 11.68 17.26
CA LEU A 202 10.20 12.21 18.61
C LEU A 202 11.12 11.32 19.44
N PRO A 203 12.35 11.76 19.70
CA PRO A 203 12.93 11.58 21.01
C PRO A 203 12.29 12.63 21.93
N ASP A 204 11.51 12.17 22.90
CA ASP A 204 11.01 12.89 24.05
C ASP A 204 10.12 14.14 23.85
N GLY A 205 8.83 13.96 24.08
CA GLY A 205 7.92 14.96 24.63
C GLY A 205 7.03 15.70 23.64
N GLY A 206 5.75 15.33 23.65
CA GLY A 206 4.66 16.16 23.16
C GLY A 206 4.01 15.71 21.87
N MET A 207 2.88 15.04 21.98
CA MET A 207 1.99 14.79 20.86
C MET A 207 1.27 16.06 20.42
N PRO A 208 1.39 16.51 19.16
CA PRO A 208 0.37 17.41 18.61
C PRO A 208 -0.87 16.55 18.31
N THR A 209 -1.97 16.88 18.96
CA THR A 209 -3.30 16.36 18.64
C THR A 209 -3.74 16.92 17.29
N VAL A 210 -3.43 16.23 16.21
CA VAL A 210 -4.07 16.46 14.93
C VAL A 210 -5.26 15.51 14.85
N GLY A 211 -6.45 16.07 14.62
CA GLY A 211 -7.71 15.37 14.66
C GLY A 211 -7.69 14.08 13.84
N ARG A 212 -8.30 13.03 14.39
CA ARG A 212 -8.59 11.79 13.65
C ARG A 212 -9.25 12.16 12.32
N PRO A 213 -8.84 11.56 11.19
CA PRO A 213 -9.60 11.72 9.98
C PRO A 213 -11.03 11.24 10.28
N ASN A 214 -11.97 12.19 10.23
CA ASN A 214 -13.38 11.90 10.31
C ASN A 214 -13.69 10.86 9.25
N SER A 215 -14.23 9.72 9.65
CA SER A 215 -14.84 8.75 8.76
C SER A 215 -16.07 9.42 8.13
N ARG A 216 -15.84 10.27 7.13
CA ARG A 216 -16.94 10.74 6.30
C ARG A 216 -17.46 9.51 5.58
N SER A 217 -18.64 9.09 6.01
CA SER A 217 -19.46 8.11 5.31
C SER A 217 -19.40 8.41 3.81
N CYS A 218 -18.99 7.41 3.03
CA CYS A 218 -19.07 7.44 1.59
C CYS A 218 -20.57 7.40 1.22
N SER A 219 -21.22 8.56 1.25
CA SER A 219 -22.57 8.71 0.73
C SER A 219 -22.46 8.52 -0.77
N ARG A 220 -22.89 7.36 -1.25
CA ARG A 220 -23.04 7.06 -2.67
C ARG A 220 -24.02 8.08 -3.24
N MET A 221 -23.54 9.04 -4.01
CA MET A 221 -24.34 9.66 -5.05
C MET A 221 -24.42 8.63 -6.18
N ALA A 222 -25.49 7.88 -6.21
CA ALA A 222 -25.85 7.11 -7.39
C ALA A 222 -26.08 8.11 -8.53
N PRO A 223 -25.52 7.87 -9.73
CA PRO A 223 -25.91 8.68 -10.89
C PRO A 223 -27.39 8.40 -11.17
N ALA A 224 -28.17 9.47 -11.25
CA ALA A 224 -29.54 9.42 -11.70
C ALA A 224 -29.56 8.83 -13.11
N ILE A 225 -30.27 7.71 -13.27
CA ILE A 225 -30.60 7.14 -14.58
C ILE A 225 -31.63 8.06 -15.20
N PRO A 226 -31.40 8.67 -16.38
CA PRO A 226 -32.47 9.37 -17.07
C PRO A 226 -33.47 8.32 -17.53
N SER A 227 -34.73 8.45 -17.07
CA SER A 227 -35.83 7.68 -17.59
C SER A 227 -36.07 8.09 -19.04
N CYS A 228 -35.82 7.19 -19.98
CA CYS A 228 -36.37 7.28 -21.31
C CYS A 228 -37.87 6.99 -21.23
N ALA A 229 -38.69 8.06 -21.29
CA ALA A 229 -40.09 7.93 -21.58
C ALA A 229 -40.27 8.02 -23.12
N ALA A 230 -41.00 7.05 -23.62
CA ALA A 230 -41.84 7.05 -24.81
C ALA A 230 -41.23 7.32 -26.21
N CYS A 231 -41.17 6.32 -27.06
CA CYS A 231 -42.09 6.09 -28.18
C CYS A 231 -41.89 4.69 -28.68
#